data_b8dc969a529b957af6322f94d77e1756
#
_entry.id   b8dc969a529b957af6322f94d77e1756
#
_cell.length_a   1.000
_cell.length_b   1.000
_cell.length_c   1.000
_cell.angle_alpha   90.00
_cell.angle_beta   90.00
_cell.angle_gamma   90.00
#
_symmetry.space_group_name_H-M   'P 1'
#
loop_
_entity.id
_entity.type
_entity.pdbx_description
1 polymer ?
#
loop_
_entity_poly.entity_id
_entity_poly.type
_entity_poly.pdbx_seq_one_letter_code
_entity_poly.pdbx_strand_id
1 'polypeptide(L)'
;YGVPTFILPNESVVDPQHKKFFGRENLPRISWLLSGRQGLPPDVAYQVASDVDEEILVKCASEPRSAPELVMSPQQLTTYFDFKSPQSYLSLQSIFELKEQGILINWQPFVSKPLRVPTTEVDGEDRSTKHYRLRGEYIANDLNRYASHELIDIYKEIDCQFADMGLMWLQVELQVNSDTIDNYVLSVFNYLWRDEGKIDSSKDIEQLLVSMEHIQSEVNKVSEGLSIRDAWQRYIKTRGLKHLEMSRLRAQTASISAAPTFLIGSEPFQGRAQLPLITARLKAGI
;
A
#
# COMPACT_ATOMS: atom_id res chain seq x y z
N TYR A 1 20.35 -2.49 -14.49
CA TYR A 1 19.25 -1.53 -14.42
C TYR A 1 18.17 -1.95 -15.41
N GLY A 2 16.90 -1.69 -15.08
CA GLY A 2 15.79 -1.96 -15.98
C GLY A 2 15.70 -0.93 -17.12
N VAL A 3 14.96 -1.24 -18.15
CA VAL A 3 14.64 -0.33 -19.25
C VAL A 3 13.15 0.01 -19.19
N PRO A 4 12.74 1.26 -19.47
CA PRO A 4 13.58 2.42 -19.81
C PRO A 4 14.30 3.03 -18.60
N THR A 5 15.46 3.64 -18.83
CA THR A 5 16.21 4.42 -17.85
C THR A 5 16.34 5.85 -18.37
N PHE A 6 15.98 6.83 -17.53
CA PHE A 6 16.08 8.25 -17.83
C PHE A 6 17.17 8.88 -16.97
N ILE A 7 17.99 9.73 -17.57
CA ILE A 7 19.04 10.49 -16.88
C ILE A 7 18.81 11.97 -17.17
N LEU A 8 18.50 12.75 -16.16
CA LEU A 8 18.31 14.18 -16.30
C LEU A 8 19.67 14.92 -16.31
N PRO A 9 19.79 16.01 -17.10
CA PRO A 9 20.99 16.83 -17.09
C PRO A 9 21.21 17.50 -15.72
N ASN A 10 22.47 17.84 -15.44
CA ASN A 10 22.90 18.40 -14.14
C ASN A 10 22.15 19.67 -13.73
N GLU A 11 21.74 20.50 -14.69
CA GLU A 11 21.07 21.77 -14.46
C GLU A 11 19.61 21.61 -14.01
N SER A 12 18.99 20.44 -14.31
CA SER A 12 17.59 20.19 -13.98
C SER A 12 17.37 19.63 -12.57
N VAL A 13 18.43 19.17 -11.89
CA VAL A 13 18.33 18.52 -10.57
C VAL A 13 19.51 18.94 -9.70
N VAL A 14 19.19 19.55 -8.55
CA VAL A 14 20.20 20.05 -7.60
C VAL A 14 21.01 18.90 -6.97
N ASP A 15 20.38 17.74 -6.75
CA ASP A 15 21.01 16.58 -6.13
C ASP A 15 21.39 15.50 -7.19
N PRO A 16 22.67 15.12 -7.28
CA PRO A 16 23.13 14.06 -8.19
C PRO A 16 22.42 12.73 -8.04
N GLN A 17 21.94 12.39 -6.85
CA GLN A 17 21.24 11.13 -6.57
C GLN A 17 19.86 11.07 -7.21
N HIS A 18 19.22 12.23 -7.46
CA HIS A 18 17.89 12.34 -8.04
C HIS A 18 17.87 12.39 -9.58
N LYS A 19 19.00 12.19 -10.26
CA LYS A 19 19.11 12.29 -11.73
C LYS A 19 18.64 11.06 -12.49
N LYS A 20 18.64 9.91 -11.86
CA LYS A 20 18.31 8.64 -12.52
C LYS A 20 16.89 8.21 -12.16
N PHE A 21 16.13 7.82 -13.17
CA PHE A 21 14.79 7.29 -13.05
C PHE A 21 14.70 5.98 -13.83
N PHE A 22 14.14 4.93 -13.22
CA PHE A 22 13.88 3.65 -13.88
C PHE A 22 12.37 3.44 -13.99
N GLY A 23 11.94 2.99 -15.18
CA GLY A 23 10.55 2.71 -15.44
C GLY A 23 9.77 3.92 -15.96
N ARG A 24 8.77 3.62 -16.77
CA ARG A 24 7.90 4.62 -17.40
C ARG A 24 6.97 5.32 -16.42
N GLU A 25 6.72 4.72 -15.28
CA GLU A 25 5.91 5.27 -14.19
C GLU A 25 6.45 6.58 -13.62
N ASN A 26 7.73 6.87 -13.87
CA ASN A 26 8.38 8.12 -13.45
C ASN A 26 8.20 9.28 -14.46
N LEU A 27 7.63 9.04 -15.64
CA LEU A 27 7.46 10.07 -16.66
C LEU A 27 6.72 11.32 -16.18
N PRO A 28 5.63 11.23 -15.38
CA PRO A 28 4.98 12.44 -14.84
C PRO A 28 5.92 13.31 -14.03
N ARG A 29 6.72 12.71 -13.15
CA ARG A 29 7.71 13.45 -12.35
C ARG A 29 8.83 14.05 -13.20
N ILE A 30 9.31 13.31 -14.18
CA ILE A 30 10.34 13.76 -15.13
C ILE A 30 9.83 14.97 -15.91
N SER A 31 8.61 14.89 -16.46
CA SER A 31 7.97 15.98 -17.18
C SER A 31 7.84 17.24 -16.30
N TRP A 32 7.36 17.06 -15.06
CA TRP A 32 7.25 18.17 -14.09
C TRP A 32 8.60 18.82 -13.78
N LEU A 33 9.68 18.03 -13.62
CA LEU A 33 11.03 18.55 -13.41
C LEU A 33 11.53 19.37 -14.60
N LEU A 34 11.29 18.91 -15.83
CA LEU A 34 11.75 19.56 -17.06
C LEU A 34 10.91 20.79 -17.42
N SER A 35 9.63 20.86 -17.03
CA SER A 35 8.73 22.00 -17.27
C SER A 35 8.84 23.12 -16.25
N GLY A 36 9.81 23.07 -15.35
CA GLY A 36 10.06 24.16 -14.36
C GLY A 36 9.36 23.98 -13.02
N ARG A 37 8.91 22.75 -12.67
CA ARG A 37 8.37 22.39 -11.35
C ARG A 37 7.13 23.19 -10.95
N GLN A 38 6.23 23.44 -11.90
CA GLN A 38 4.99 24.15 -11.61
C GLN A 38 3.96 23.22 -10.95
N GLY A 39 3.32 23.69 -9.89
CA GLY A 39 2.33 22.93 -9.13
C GLY A 39 2.92 21.86 -8.22
N LEU A 40 2.06 21.01 -7.69
CA LEU A 40 2.48 19.90 -6.83
C LEU A 40 3.26 18.84 -7.64
N PRO A 41 4.32 18.27 -7.05
CA PRO A 41 5.08 17.23 -7.69
C PRO A 41 4.22 15.96 -7.86
N PRO A 42 4.05 15.42 -9.08
CA PRO A 42 3.23 14.25 -9.32
C PRO A 42 3.84 12.98 -8.72
N ASP A 43 3.00 12.04 -8.32
CA ASP A 43 3.41 10.70 -7.92
C ASP A 43 3.75 9.83 -9.14
N VAL A 44 4.26 8.62 -8.89
CA VAL A 44 4.45 7.61 -9.95
C VAL A 44 3.10 7.25 -10.55
N ALA A 45 3.04 7.22 -11.87
CA ALA A 45 1.85 6.79 -12.58
C ALA A 45 2.21 6.17 -13.91
N TYR A 46 1.55 5.06 -14.25
CA TYR A 46 1.47 4.66 -15.64
C TYR A 46 0.53 5.64 -16.34
N GLN A 47 1.09 6.48 -17.20
CA GLN A 47 0.28 7.37 -18.01
C GLN A 47 -0.63 6.54 -18.91
N VAL A 48 -1.88 6.80 -18.75
CA VAL A 48 -2.93 6.32 -19.63
C VAL A 48 -2.95 7.35 -20.76
N ALA A 49 -2.68 6.94 -22.01
CA ALA A 49 -2.73 7.89 -23.13
C ALA A 49 -4.20 8.28 -23.33
N SER A 50 -4.51 9.56 -23.17
CA SER A 50 -5.88 10.09 -23.14
C SER A 50 -6.74 9.67 -24.36
N ASP A 51 -6.11 9.43 -25.50
CA ASP A 51 -6.80 9.13 -26.75
C ASP A 51 -7.02 7.60 -26.96
N VAL A 52 -6.17 6.76 -26.35
CA VAL A 52 -6.29 5.29 -26.45
C VAL A 52 -7.28 4.76 -25.41
N ASP A 53 -7.49 5.50 -24.34
CA ASP A 53 -8.28 5.03 -23.21
C ASP A 53 -9.76 5.30 -23.35
N GLU A 54 -10.17 6.40 -23.98
CA GLU A 54 -11.57 6.57 -24.34
C GLU A 54 -12.04 5.46 -25.28
N GLU A 55 -11.22 5.05 -26.23
CA GLU A 55 -11.54 3.95 -27.15
C GLU A 55 -11.56 2.58 -26.46
N ILE A 56 -10.62 2.32 -25.56
CA ILE A 56 -10.57 1.07 -24.79
C ILE A 56 -11.69 1.04 -23.74
N LEU A 57 -11.94 2.14 -23.06
CA LEU A 57 -13.04 2.26 -22.10
C LEU A 57 -14.41 2.14 -22.81
N VAL A 58 -14.57 2.76 -23.97
CA VAL A 58 -15.77 2.64 -24.79
C VAL A 58 -15.93 1.23 -25.37
N LYS A 59 -14.86 0.57 -25.81
CA LYS A 59 -14.90 -0.84 -26.26
C LYS A 59 -15.26 -1.79 -25.12
N CYS A 60 -14.66 -1.62 -23.95
CA CYS A 60 -15.00 -2.44 -22.77
C CYS A 60 -16.43 -2.18 -22.29
N ALA A 61 -16.96 -0.97 -22.46
CA ALA A 61 -18.33 -0.62 -22.11
C ALA A 61 -19.37 -1.06 -23.16
N SER A 62 -18.94 -1.25 -24.43
CA SER A 62 -19.83 -1.60 -25.55
C SER A 62 -20.00 -3.10 -25.79
N GLU A 63 -19.26 -3.98 -25.13
CA GLU A 63 -19.56 -5.40 -25.16
C GLU A 63 -20.85 -5.67 -24.36
N PRO A 64 -21.90 -6.22 -24.99
CA PRO A 64 -23.16 -6.49 -24.31
C PRO A 64 -22.93 -7.58 -23.26
N ARG A 65 -22.71 -7.15 -22.02
CA ARG A 65 -22.82 -8.06 -20.87
C ARG A 65 -24.30 -8.39 -20.72
N SER A 66 -24.71 -9.57 -21.12
CA SER A 66 -25.97 -10.17 -20.71
C SER A 66 -25.89 -10.52 -19.21
N ALA A 67 -25.95 -9.49 -18.38
CA ALA A 67 -26.08 -9.65 -16.95
C ALA A 67 -27.43 -9.05 -16.52
N PRO A 68 -28.18 -9.74 -15.62
CA PRO A 68 -29.39 -9.19 -15.03
C PRO A 68 -29.05 -7.87 -14.34
N GLU A 69 -30.03 -6.94 -14.27
CA GLU A 69 -29.94 -5.70 -13.52
C GLU A 69 -29.33 -5.95 -12.13
N LEU A 70 -28.03 -5.79 -12.05
CA LEU A 70 -27.32 -5.80 -10.79
C LEU A 70 -27.66 -4.48 -10.09
N VAL A 71 -28.44 -4.59 -9.01
CA VAL A 71 -28.41 -3.60 -7.94
C VAL A 71 -26.93 -3.25 -7.77
N MET A 72 -26.53 -2.01 -8.08
CA MET A 72 -25.13 -1.57 -8.02
C MET A 72 -24.64 -1.75 -6.59
N SER A 73 -24.01 -2.89 -6.33
CA SER A 73 -23.25 -3.07 -5.10
C SER A 73 -22.17 -1.99 -5.10
N PRO A 74 -21.91 -1.34 -3.97
CA PRO A 74 -20.87 -0.33 -3.90
C PRO A 74 -19.57 -0.94 -4.45
N GLN A 75 -18.91 -0.20 -5.35
CA GLN A 75 -17.67 -0.67 -5.95
C GLN A 75 -16.64 -0.89 -4.85
N GLN A 76 -15.95 -2.01 -4.90
CA GLN A 76 -14.98 -2.42 -3.89
C GLN A 76 -13.60 -2.60 -4.49
N LEU A 77 -12.60 -2.01 -3.84
CA LEU A 77 -11.19 -2.22 -4.11
C LEU A 77 -10.59 -3.11 -3.02
N THR A 78 -10.17 -4.32 -3.37
CA THR A 78 -9.40 -5.15 -2.43
C THR A 78 -7.93 -4.76 -2.49
N THR A 79 -7.37 -4.36 -1.36
CA THR A 79 -6.01 -3.86 -1.23
C THR A 79 -5.18 -4.81 -0.38
N TYR A 80 -4.27 -5.55 -1.02
CA TYR A 80 -3.23 -6.31 -0.32
C TYR A 80 -2.06 -5.39 -0.02
N PHE A 81 -1.75 -5.24 1.25
CA PHE A 81 -0.74 -4.31 1.72
C PHE A 81 0.11 -4.91 2.84
N ASP A 82 1.25 -4.29 3.12
CA ASP A 82 2.13 -4.68 4.21
C ASP A 82 2.52 -3.42 4.99
N PHE A 83 2.29 -3.40 6.28
CA PHE A 83 2.61 -2.24 7.13
C PHE A 83 4.09 -1.84 7.06
N LYS A 84 5.00 -2.81 6.89
CA LYS A 84 6.44 -2.54 6.72
C LYS A 84 6.85 -2.14 5.31
N SER A 85 5.90 -2.08 4.36
CA SER A 85 6.19 -1.69 2.98
C SER A 85 6.04 -0.18 2.81
N PRO A 86 7.12 0.57 2.52
CA PRO A 86 7.03 1.99 2.23
C PRO A 86 6.20 2.29 0.98
N GLN A 87 6.14 1.36 0.01
CA GLN A 87 5.28 1.48 -1.16
C GLN A 87 3.79 1.42 -0.78
N SER A 88 3.42 0.57 0.21
CA SER A 88 2.07 0.53 0.74
C SER A 88 1.72 1.83 1.48
N TYR A 89 2.64 2.35 2.28
CA TYR A 89 2.47 3.64 2.95
C TYR A 89 2.25 4.78 1.95
N LEU A 90 3.10 4.89 0.93
CA LEU A 90 2.99 5.94 -0.09
C LEU A 90 1.72 5.82 -0.95
N SER A 91 1.07 4.67 -0.99
CA SER A 91 -0.19 4.49 -1.73
C SER A 91 -1.43 4.99 -0.98
N LEU A 92 -1.33 5.26 0.33
CA LEU A 92 -2.48 5.57 1.18
C LEU A 92 -3.26 6.79 0.71
N GLN A 93 -2.58 7.87 0.34
CA GLN A 93 -3.25 9.09 -0.10
C GLN A 93 -4.23 8.79 -1.25
N SER A 94 -3.76 8.14 -2.31
CA SER A 94 -4.60 7.83 -3.47
C SER A 94 -5.70 6.82 -3.14
N ILE A 95 -5.47 5.89 -2.21
CA ILE A 95 -6.50 4.95 -1.74
C ILE A 95 -7.59 5.71 -0.98
N PHE A 96 -7.24 6.65 -0.10
CA PHE A 96 -8.21 7.46 0.63
C PHE A 96 -8.97 8.42 -0.29
N GLU A 97 -8.34 8.96 -1.33
CA GLU A 97 -9.03 9.73 -2.37
C GLU A 97 -10.09 8.89 -3.12
N LEU A 98 -9.84 7.60 -3.35
CA LEU A 98 -10.84 6.67 -3.88
C LEU A 98 -11.99 6.44 -2.90
N LYS A 99 -11.68 6.29 -1.61
CA LYS A 99 -12.71 6.16 -0.57
C LYS A 99 -13.62 7.39 -0.52
N GLU A 100 -13.08 8.60 -0.59
CA GLU A 100 -13.85 9.85 -0.65
C GLU A 100 -14.80 9.90 -1.87
N GLN A 101 -14.48 9.16 -2.94
CA GLN A 101 -15.33 8.98 -4.12
C GLN A 101 -16.37 7.85 -3.95
N GLY A 102 -16.49 7.27 -2.74
CA GLY A 102 -17.48 6.24 -2.43
C GLY A 102 -17.02 4.80 -2.70
N ILE A 103 -15.75 4.58 -3.01
CA ILE A 103 -15.21 3.22 -3.19
C ILE A 103 -14.96 2.58 -1.82
N LEU A 104 -15.48 1.39 -1.62
CA LEU A 104 -15.21 0.60 -0.41
C LEU A 104 -13.82 -0.04 -0.50
N ILE A 105 -13.01 0.13 0.54
CA ILE A 105 -11.68 -0.47 0.61
C ILE A 105 -11.73 -1.73 1.47
N ASN A 106 -11.37 -2.85 0.88
CA ASN A 106 -11.22 -4.13 1.58
C ASN A 106 -9.74 -4.40 1.84
N TRP A 107 -9.30 -4.08 3.05
CA TRP A 107 -7.90 -4.23 3.46
C TRP A 107 -7.55 -5.69 3.75
N GLN A 108 -6.49 -6.19 3.12
CA GLN A 108 -5.97 -7.55 3.30
C GLN A 108 -4.48 -7.49 3.64
N PRO A 109 -4.07 -7.91 4.84
CA PRO A 109 -2.67 -7.91 5.20
C PRO A 109 -1.89 -8.94 4.38
N PHE A 110 -0.69 -8.56 3.95
CA PHE A 110 0.23 -9.38 3.17
C PHE A 110 1.64 -9.22 3.72
N VAL A 111 2.40 -10.30 3.82
CA VAL A 111 3.78 -10.25 4.28
C VAL A 111 4.72 -10.22 3.08
N SER A 112 5.27 -9.05 2.81
CA SER A 112 6.25 -8.84 1.74
C SER A 112 7.61 -9.41 2.12
N LYS A 113 8.39 -9.76 1.10
CA LYS A 113 9.82 -10.03 1.29
C LYS A 113 10.50 -8.73 1.74
N PRO A 114 11.39 -8.78 2.73
CA PRO A 114 12.12 -7.60 3.19
C PRO A 114 12.94 -6.99 2.04
N LEU A 115 13.06 -5.67 2.05
CA LEU A 115 13.96 -4.97 1.16
C LEU A 115 15.40 -5.37 1.50
N ARG A 116 16.19 -5.63 0.47
CA ARG A 116 17.60 -5.97 0.68
C ARG A 116 18.39 -4.72 1.03
N VAL A 117 19.07 -4.76 2.16
CA VAL A 117 19.97 -3.69 2.59
C VAL A 117 21.10 -3.57 1.58
N PRO A 118 21.40 -2.36 1.05
CA PRO A 118 22.58 -2.16 0.22
C PRO A 118 23.84 -2.45 1.04
N THR A 119 24.72 -3.25 0.47
CA THR A 119 26.05 -3.45 1.06
C THR A 119 26.92 -2.21 0.84
N THR A 120 27.89 -1.96 1.73
CA THR A 120 28.90 -0.94 1.49
C THR A 120 29.76 -1.28 0.27
N GLU A 121 30.20 -0.25 -0.47
CA GLU A 121 31.13 -0.45 -1.58
C GLU A 121 32.46 -1.04 -1.08
N VAL A 122 32.87 -2.13 -1.68
CA VAL A 122 34.14 -2.82 -1.35
C VAL A 122 34.97 -2.91 -2.62
N ASP A 123 36.24 -2.56 -2.51
CA ASP A 123 37.18 -2.71 -3.61
C ASP A 123 37.24 -4.19 -4.08
N GLY A 124 37.02 -4.39 -5.38
CA GLY A 124 36.98 -5.73 -5.96
C GLY A 124 35.64 -6.45 -5.83
N GLU A 125 34.56 -5.75 -5.47
CA GLU A 125 33.22 -6.35 -5.44
C GLU A 125 32.86 -6.98 -6.80
N ASP A 126 32.25 -8.16 -6.78
CA ASP A 126 31.76 -8.80 -8.00
C ASP A 126 30.58 -8.06 -8.61
N ARG A 127 30.30 -8.33 -9.90
CA ARG A 127 29.25 -7.65 -10.66
C ARG A 127 27.86 -7.81 -10.03
N SER A 128 27.58 -8.95 -9.42
CA SER A 128 26.28 -9.23 -8.80
C SER A 128 26.08 -8.38 -7.54
N THR A 129 27.09 -8.34 -6.67
CA THR A 129 27.10 -7.53 -5.44
C THR A 129 26.94 -6.06 -5.77
N LYS A 130 27.72 -5.55 -6.74
CA LYS A 130 27.59 -4.16 -7.23
C LYS A 130 26.19 -3.85 -7.75
N HIS A 131 25.60 -4.76 -8.51
CA HIS A 131 24.24 -4.58 -9.02
C HIS A 131 23.21 -4.52 -7.90
N TYR A 132 23.32 -5.38 -6.89
CA TYR A 132 22.41 -5.37 -5.73
C TYR A 132 22.54 -4.10 -4.90
N ARG A 133 23.75 -3.64 -4.64
CA ARG A 133 24.02 -2.39 -3.93
C ARG A 133 23.38 -1.20 -4.64
N LEU A 134 23.74 -0.99 -5.92
CA LEU A 134 23.21 0.12 -6.71
C LEU A 134 21.67 0.09 -6.85
N ARG A 135 21.09 -1.11 -6.90
CA ARG A 135 19.63 -1.26 -6.92
C ARG A 135 18.99 -0.88 -5.58
N GLY A 136 19.59 -1.29 -4.47
CA GLY A 136 19.12 -0.91 -3.12
C GLY A 136 19.18 0.59 -2.92
N GLU A 137 20.32 1.23 -3.23
CA GLU A 137 20.49 2.69 -3.17
C GLU A 137 19.45 3.41 -4.04
N TYR A 138 19.19 2.92 -5.25
CA TYR A 138 18.17 3.49 -6.12
C TYR A 138 16.77 3.40 -5.49
N ILE A 139 16.39 2.23 -4.93
CA ILE A 139 15.08 2.04 -4.31
C ILE A 139 14.89 3.03 -3.15
N ALA A 140 15.90 3.22 -2.30
CA ALA A 140 15.85 4.18 -1.20
C ALA A 140 15.62 5.60 -1.70
N ASN A 141 16.44 6.03 -2.67
CA ASN A 141 16.34 7.36 -3.26
C ASN A 141 15.00 7.57 -3.98
N ASP A 142 14.50 6.54 -4.66
CA ASP A 142 13.21 6.61 -5.36
C ASP A 142 12.05 6.76 -4.38
N LEU A 143 12.03 5.98 -3.30
CA LEU A 143 11.01 6.07 -2.26
C LEU A 143 10.99 7.46 -1.61
N ASN A 144 12.17 7.96 -1.19
CA ASN A 144 12.27 9.28 -0.55
C ASN A 144 11.94 10.44 -1.51
N ARG A 145 12.16 10.28 -2.81
CA ARG A 145 11.76 11.26 -3.83
C ARG A 145 10.25 11.51 -3.85
N TYR A 146 9.46 10.48 -3.57
CA TYR A 146 8.00 10.54 -3.59
C TYR A 146 7.37 10.72 -2.21
N ALA A 147 8.13 10.54 -1.14
CA ALA A 147 7.66 10.81 0.21
C ALA A 147 7.53 12.32 0.45
N SER A 148 6.51 12.73 1.20
CA SER A 148 6.31 14.11 1.64
C SER A 148 7.28 14.53 2.77
N HIS A 149 7.89 13.55 3.42
CA HIS A 149 8.90 13.69 4.46
C HIS A 149 9.91 12.55 4.30
N GLU A 150 11.09 12.68 4.90
CA GLU A 150 12.07 11.61 4.89
C GLU A 150 11.48 10.36 5.54
N LEU A 151 11.50 9.25 4.81
CA LEU A 151 11.05 7.99 5.34
C LEU A 151 12.09 7.46 6.32
N ILE A 152 11.59 7.03 7.47
CA ILE A 152 12.40 6.34 8.47
C ILE A 152 13.01 5.10 7.82
N ASP A 153 14.17 4.69 8.28
CA ASP A 153 14.95 3.57 7.75
C ASP A 153 14.10 2.47 7.08
N ILE A 154 14.01 2.56 5.75
CA ILE A 154 13.21 1.64 4.92
C ILE A 154 13.71 0.20 4.94
N TYR A 155 14.88 -0.03 5.50
CA TYR A 155 15.51 -1.34 5.63
C TYR A 155 15.36 -1.93 7.04
N LYS A 156 14.76 -1.20 7.96
CA LYS A 156 14.51 -1.67 9.33
C LYS A 156 13.69 -2.95 9.29
N GLU A 157 14.17 -3.97 9.97
CA GLU A 157 13.36 -5.17 10.22
C GLU A 157 12.24 -4.81 11.21
N ILE A 158 11.01 -5.00 10.78
CA ILE A 158 9.80 -4.70 11.56
C ILE A 158 8.93 -5.95 11.54
N ASP A 159 8.52 -6.41 12.72
CA ASP A 159 7.51 -7.45 12.84
C ASP A 159 6.12 -6.82 12.90
N CYS A 160 5.37 -6.97 11.83
CA CYS A 160 3.99 -6.47 11.73
C CYS A 160 2.93 -7.50 12.16
N GLN A 161 3.34 -8.66 12.68
CA GLN A 161 2.41 -9.75 12.97
C GLN A 161 1.25 -9.32 13.89
N PHE A 162 1.54 -8.55 14.95
CA PHE A 162 0.51 -8.08 15.85
C PHE A 162 -0.37 -6.99 15.23
N ALA A 163 0.20 -6.14 14.36
CA ALA A 163 -0.59 -5.16 13.61
C ALA A 163 -1.55 -5.85 12.63
N ASP A 164 -1.09 -6.87 11.92
CA ASP A 164 -1.92 -7.68 11.03
C ASP A 164 -3.02 -8.42 11.83
N MET A 165 -2.69 -8.97 13.01
CA MET A 165 -3.68 -9.59 13.90
C MET A 165 -4.70 -8.57 14.41
N GLY A 166 -4.30 -7.33 14.70
CA GLY A 166 -5.20 -6.26 15.10
C GLY A 166 -6.23 -5.96 14.00
N LEU A 167 -5.78 -5.86 12.76
CA LEU A 167 -6.68 -5.70 11.61
C LEU A 167 -7.66 -6.88 11.50
N MET A 168 -7.17 -8.11 11.60
CA MET A 168 -8.01 -9.30 11.53
C MET A 168 -9.00 -9.37 12.70
N TRP A 169 -8.61 -8.92 13.88
CA TRP A 169 -9.50 -8.84 15.04
C TRP A 169 -10.66 -7.88 14.79
N LEU A 170 -10.37 -6.68 14.27
CA LEU A 170 -11.38 -5.69 13.93
C LEU A 170 -12.33 -6.17 12.83
N GLN A 171 -11.79 -6.78 11.77
CA GLN A 171 -12.57 -7.20 10.62
C GLN A 171 -13.39 -8.48 10.87
N VAL A 172 -12.78 -9.50 11.49
CA VAL A 172 -13.37 -10.85 11.54
C VAL A 172 -14.06 -11.11 12.86
N GLU A 173 -13.48 -10.67 13.97
CA GLU A 173 -14.02 -10.95 15.30
C GLU A 173 -15.02 -9.89 15.74
N LEU A 174 -14.64 -8.62 15.66
CA LEU A 174 -15.49 -7.51 16.08
C LEU A 174 -16.45 -7.02 14.98
N GLN A 175 -16.13 -7.31 13.72
CA GLN A 175 -16.89 -6.89 12.54
C GLN A 175 -17.25 -5.39 12.56
N VAL A 176 -16.25 -4.57 12.89
CA VAL A 176 -16.41 -3.11 12.95
C VAL A 176 -16.69 -2.53 11.55
N ASN A 177 -17.21 -1.30 11.51
CA ASN A 177 -17.47 -0.61 10.25
C ASN A 177 -16.15 -0.27 9.50
N SER A 178 -16.28 0.05 8.20
CA SER A 178 -15.16 0.37 7.33
C SER A 178 -14.33 1.56 7.82
N ASP A 179 -14.97 2.59 8.38
CA ASP A 179 -14.27 3.78 8.85
C ASP A 179 -13.36 3.47 10.03
N THR A 180 -13.78 2.59 10.93
CA THR A 180 -12.94 2.13 12.05
C THR A 180 -11.75 1.33 11.53
N ILE A 181 -11.96 0.48 10.53
CA ILE A 181 -10.87 -0.28 9.89
C ILE A 181 -9.87 0.65 9.21
N ASP A 182 -10.37 1.62 8.43
CA ASP A 182 -9.53 2.61 7.73
C ASP A 182 -8.72 3.44 8.71
N ASN A 183 -9.34 3.89 9.81
CA ASN A 183 -8.65 4.63 10.87
C ASN A 183 -7.57 3.78 11.54
N TYR A 184 -7.82 2.50 11.76
CA TYR A 184 -6.80 1.58 12.29
C TYR A 184 -5.61 1.48 11.34
N VAL A 185 -5.87 1.19 10.06
CA VAL A 185 -4.80 1.06 9.05
C VAL A 185 -3.97 2.34 8.96
N LEU A 186 -4.63 3.50 8.88
CA LEU A 186 -3.96 4.79 8.82
C LEU A 186 -3.14 5.07 10.08
N SER A 187 -3.68 4.75 11.28
CA SER A 187 -2.99 4.96 12.55
C SER A 187 -1.73 4.10 12.68
N VAL A 188 -1.79 2.82 12.29
CA VAL A 188 -0.60 1.95 12.31
C VAL A 188 0.47 2.45 11.35
N PHE A 189 0.10 2.83 10.12
CA PHE A 189 1.06 3.36 9.15
C PHE A 189 1.68 4.67 9.61
N ASN A 190 0.90 5.62 10.12
CA ASN A 190 1.42 6.89 10.61
C ASN A 190 2.33 6.69 11.82
N TYR A 191 1.92 5.85 12.77
CA TYR A 191 2.72 5.55 13.96
C TYR A 191 4.08 4.94 13.58
N LEU A 192 4.10 4.07 12.55
CA LEU A 192 5.33 3.42 12.08
C LEU A 192 6.22 4.34 11.23
N TRP A 193 5.64 5.03 10.23
CA TRP A 193 6.40 5.73 9.19
C TRP A 193 6.57 7.22 9.43
N ARG A 194 5.78 7.82 10.32
CA ARG A 194 5.82 9.24 10.61
C ARG A 194 6.26 9.53 12.04
N ASP A 195 5.77 8.75 13.01
CA ASP A 195 5.97 9.02 14.42
C ASP A 195 7.09 8.16 15.04
N GLU A 196 7.82 7.41 14.22
CA GLU A 196 8.91 6.50 14.60
C GLU A 196 8.53 5.49 15.69
N GLY A 197 7.25 5.14 15.75
CA GLY A 197 6.70 4.23 16.73
C GLY A 197 7.13 2.78 16.50
N LYS A 198 6.93 1.96 17.52
CA LYS A 198 7.16 0.51 17.45
C LYS A 198 5.84 -0.23 17.47
N ILE A 199 5.73 -1.24 16.63
CA ILE A 199 4.55 -2.11 16.51
C ILE A 199 4.91 -3.59 16.67
N ASP A 200 6.11 -3.85 17.19
CA ASP A 200 6.69 -5.20 17.25
C ASP A 200 6.08 -6.07 18.36
N SER A 201 5.32 -5.48 19.26
CA SER A 201 4.72 -6.21 20.39
C SER A 201 3.20 -6.12 20.43
N SER A 202 2.58 -7.13 21.03
CA SER A 202 1.13 -7.11 21.27
C SER A 202 0.68 -5.93 22.12
N LYS A 203 1.56 -5.39 22.97
CA LYS A 203 1.28 -4.25 23.85
C LYS A 203 1.21 -2.94 23.08
N ASP A 204 2.05 -2.77 22.05
CA ASP A 204 2.02 -1.57 21.21
C ASP A 204 0.68 -1.48 20.47
N ILE A 205 0.23 -2.60 19.90
CA ILE A 205 -1.08 -2.67 19.23
C ILE A 205 -2.24 -2.55 20.23
N GLU A 206 -2.11 -3.13 21.43
CA GLU A 206 -3.10 -2.96 22.50
C GLU A 206 -3.31 -1.48 22.87
N GLN A 207 -2.22 -0.72 22.99
CA GLN A 207 -2.30 0.72 23.27
C GLN A 207 -3.03 1.48 22.16
N LEU A 208 -2.72 1.16 20.92
CA LEU A 208 -3.39 1.75 19.76
C LEU A 208 -4.89 1.43 19.78
N LEU A 209 -5.27 0.17 19.95
CA LEU A 209 -6.67 -0.27 20.00
C LEU A 209 -7.45 0.38 21.15
N VAL A 210 -6.82 0.56 22.32
CA VAL A 210 -7.42 1.25 23.47
C VAL A 210 -7.65 2.74 23.21
N SER A 211 -6.80 3.37 22.39
CA SER A 211 -6.95 4.79 22.03
C SER A 211 -8.02 5.06 20.99
N MET A 212 -8.50 4.03 20.29
CA MET A 212 -9.52 4.18 19.25
C MET A 212 -10.93 4.30 19.87
N GLU A 213 -11.68 5.27 19.37
CA GLU A 213 -13.07 5.45 19.77
C GLU A 213 -13.94 4.25 19.40
N HIS A 214 -14.95 3.99 20.20
CA HIS A 214 -15.99 2.96 20.00
C HIS A 214 -15.55 1.49 20.06
N ILE A 215 -14.26 1.17 20.12
CA ILE A 215 -13.80 -0.25 20.17
C ILE A 215 -14.34 -0.96 21.41
N GLN A 216 -14.43 -0.30 22.57
CA GLN A 216 -14.98 -0.92 23.78
C GLN A 216 -16.46 -1.32 23.58
N SER A 217 -17.25 -0.53 22.84
CA SER A 217 -18.65 -0.87 22.55
C SER A 217 -18.76 -2.11 21.64
N GLU A 218 -17.86 -2.24 20.68
CA GLU A 218 -17.82 -3.44 19.81
C GLU A 218 -17.34 -4.68 20.58
N VAL A 219 -16.37 -4.52 21.47
CA VAL A 219 -15.94 -5.62 22.36
C VAL A 219 -17.10 -6.11 23.23
N ASN A 220 -17.90 -5.20 23.79
CA ASN A 220 -19.05 -5.55 24.62
C ASN A 220 -20.13 -6.36 23.88
N LYS A 221 -20.27 -6.16 22.55
CA LYS A 221 -21.21 -6.94 21.73
C LYS A 221 -20.78 -8.41 21.58
N VAL A 222 -19.47 -8.66 21.55
CA VAL A 222 -18.91 -9.98 21.28
C VAL A 222 -18.46 -10.70 22.57
N SER A 223 -18.07 -9.93 23.57
CA SER A 223 -17.50 -10.43 24.82
C SER A 223 -17.91 -9.53 25.99
N GLU A 224 -19.17 -9.69 26.45
CA GLU A 224 -19.74 -8.87 27.50
C GLU A 224 -18.85 -8.87 28.76
N GLY A 225 -18.58 -7.67 29.28
CA GLY A 225 -17.80 -7.46 30.50
C GLY A 225 -16.29 -7.54 30.38
N LEU A 226 -15.75 -7.80 29.18
CA LEU A 226 -14.30 -7.76 28.98
C LEU A 226 -13.83 -6.32 28.63
N SER A 227 -12.66 -5.95 29.17
CA SER A 227 -11.95 -4.79 28.67
C SER A 227 -11.38 -5.05 27.27
N ILE A 228 -11.06 -3.98 26.51
CA ILE A 228 -10.34 -4.11 25.21
C ILE A 228 -9.06 -4.95 25.41
N ARG A 229 -8.31 -4.69 26.51
CA ARG A 229 -7.08 -5.41 26.82
C ARG A 229 -7.28 -6.91 26.99
N ASP A 230 -8.25 -7.29 27.80
CA ASP A 230 -8.52 -8.71 28.09
C ASP A 230 -9.03 -9.42 26.84
N ALA A 231 -9.92 -8.78 26.07
CA ALA A 231 -10.44 -9.32 24.82
C ALA A 231 -9.32 -9.47 23.76
N TRP A 232 -8.44 -8.49 23.62
CA TRP A 232 -7.26 -8.54 22.75
C TRP A 232 -6.31 -9.66 23.13
N GLN A 233 -5.94 -9.74 24.43
CA GLN A 233 -5.05 -10.79 24.95
C GLN A 233 -5.65 -12.19 24.75
N ARG A 234 -6.95 -12.33 24.91
CA ARG A 234 -7.66 -13.59 24.63
C ARG A 234 -7.61 -13.91 23.15
N TYR A 235 -7.87 -12.95 22.27
CA TYR A 235 -7.88 -13.13 20.82
C TYR A 235 -6.53 -13.60 20.28
N ILE A 236 -5.43 -12.93 20.61
CA ILE A 236 -4.10 -13.30 20.11
C ILE A 236 -3.67 -14.71 20.56
N LYS A 237 -4.10 -15.15 21.76
CA LYS A 237 -3.79 -16.49 22.30
C LYS A 237 -4.63 -17.60 21.67
N THR A 238 -5.82 -17.30 21.14
CA THR A 238 -6.79 -18.34 20.73
C THR A 238 -7.04 -18.36 19.23
N ARG A 239 -7.20 -17.22 18.57
CA ARG A 239 -7.68 -17.10 17.18
C ARG A 239 -6.77 -16.29 16.27
N GLY A 240 -5.94 -15.39 16.81
CA GLY A 240 -5.16 -14.44 16.03
C GLY A 240 -4.30 -15.10 14.94
N LEU A 241 -3.52 -16.13 15.30
CA LEU A 241 -2.70 -16.88 14.32
C LEU A 241 -3.54 -17.55 13.23
N LYS A 242 -4.69 -18.12 13.60
CA LYS A 242 -5.57 -18.77 12.63
C LYS A 242 -6.14 -17.79 11.62
N HIS A 243 -6.59 -16.62 12.08
CA HIS A 243 -7.12 -15.58 11.17
C HIS A 243 -6.03 -15.04 10.25
N LEU A 244 -4.82 -14.86 10.76
CA LEU A 244 -3.67 -14.44 9.97
C LEU A 244 -3.31 -15.48 8.91
N GLU A 245 -3.33 -16.77 9.24
CA GLU A 245 -3.10 -17.85 8.28
C GLU A 245 -4.18 -17.89 7.20
N MET A 246 -5.44 -17.67 7.56
CA MET A 246 -6.52 -17.55 6.57
C MET A 246 -6.31 -16.38 5.61
N SER A 247 -5.80 -15.24 6.09
CA SER A 247 -5.46 -14.10 5.22
C SER A 247 -4.31 -14.46 4.26
N ARG A 248 -3.27 -15.13 4.76
CA ARG A 248 -2.15 -15.62 3.92
C ARG A 248 -2.61 -16.58 2.84
N LEU A 249 -3.51 -17.50 3.17
CA LEU A 249 -4.08 -18.43 2.21
C LEU A 249 -4.91 -17.73 1.14
N ARG A 250 -5.69 -16.71 1.49
CA ARG A 250 -6.42 -15.87 0.52
C ARG A 250 -5.45 -15.18 -0.45
N ALA A 251 -4.38 -14.57 0.06
CA ALA A 251 -3.36 -13.94 -0.76
C ALA A 251 -2.70 -14.94 -1.72
N GLN A 252 -2.38 -16.15 -1.24
CA GLN A 252 -1.81 -17.21 -2.05
C GLN A 252 -2.79 -17.67 -3.13
N THR A 253 -4.05 -17.89 -2.80
CA THR A 253 -5.10 -18.27 -3.76
C THR A 253 -5.30 -17.21 -4.83
N ALA A 254 -5.21 -15.93 -4.46
CA ALA A 254 -5.27 -14.79 -5.39
C ALA A 254 -3.94 -14.55 -6.12
N SER A 255 -2.92 -15.41 -5.93
CA SER A 255 -1.59 -15.30 -6.55
C SER A 255 -0.89 -13.97 -6.27
N ILE A 256 -1.11 -13.39 -5.10
CA ILE A 256 -0.48 -12.13 -4.69
C ILE A 256 0.99 -12.39 -4.37
N SER A 257 1.88 -11.62 -5.00
CA SER A 257 3.35 -11.80 -4.90
C SER A 257 4.09 -10.61 -4.27
N ALA A 258 3.43 -9.46 -4.15
CA ALA A 258 4.00 -8.23 -3.61
C ALA A 258 2.91 -7.32 -3.04
N ALA A 259 3.33 -6.34 -2.21
CA ALA A 259 2.48 -5.26 -1.72
C ALA A 259 3.07 -3.88 -2.13
N PRO A 260 2.22 -2.90 -2.45
CA PRO A 260 0.76 -3.03 -2.56
C PRO A 260 0.33 -3.76 -3.84
N THR A 261 -0.73 -4.56 -3.75
CA THR A 261 -1.44 -5.13 -4.91
C THR A 261 -2.93 -4.89 -4.72
N PHE A 262 -3.58 -4.44 -5.76
CA PHE A 262 -4.99 -4.08 -5.77
C PHE A 262 -5.77 -5.06 -6.63
N LEU A 263 -7.00 -5.41 -6.23
CA LEU A 263 -7.91 -6.21 -7.06
C LEU A 263 -9.19 -5.41 -7.34
N ILE A 264 -9.56 -5.35 -8.61
CA ILE A 264 -10.92 -4.99 -9.04
C ILE A 264 -11.57 -6.30 -9.49
N GLY A 265 -12.54 -6.79 -8.74
CA GLY A 265 -13.03 -8.17 -8.94
C GLY A 265 -11.89 -9.19 -8.74
N SER A 266 -11.51 -9.89 -9.82
CA SER A 266 -10.39 -10.84 -9.82
C SER A 266 -9.13 -10.34 -10.53
N GLU A 267 -9.15 -9.14 -11.11
CA GLU A 267 -8.02 -8.60 -11.87
C GLU A 267 -7.00 -7.93 -10.94
N PRO A 268 -5.72 -8.37 -10.93
CA PRO A 268 -4.70 -7.82 -10.07
C PRO A 268 -3.93 -6.66 -10.72
N PHE A 269 -3.68 -5.63 -9.94
CA PHE A 269 -2.86 -4.45 -10.27
C PHE A 269 -1.74 -4.32 -9.23
N GLN A 270 -0.51 -4.62 -9.60
CA GLN A 270 0.62 -4.58 -8.70
C GLN A 270 1.32 -3.22 -8.71
N GLY A 271 1.49 -2.64 -7.52
CA GLY A 271 2.22 -1.39 -7.30
C GLY A 271 1.36 -0.13 -7.44
N ARG A 272 1.75 0.91 -6.69
CA ARG A 272 1.01 2.18 -6.60
C ARG A 272 0.91 2.94 -7.93
N ALA A 273 1.82 2.73 -8.86
CA ALA A 273 1.77 3.34 -10.19
C ALA A 273 0.52 2.95 -11.00
N GLN A 274 -0.19 1.89 -10.61
CA GLN A 274 -1.44 1.46 -11.22
C GLN A 274 -2.67 2.25 -10.71
N LEU A 275 -2.56 2.98 -9.60
CA LEU A 275 -3.70 3.66 -8.98
C LEU A 275 -4.45 4.61 -9.92
N PRO A 276 -3.80 5.40 -10.81
CA PRO A 276 -4.53 6.21 -11.79
C PRO A 276 -5.42 5.39 -12.73
N LEU A 277 -4.93 4.23 -13.20
CA LEU A 277 -5.71 3.32 -14.04
C LEU A 277 -6.87 2.69 -13.25
N ILE A 278 -6.61 2.26 -12.01
CA ILE A 278 -7.64 1.75 -11.10
C ILE A 278 -8.74 2.79 -10.91
N THR A 279 -8.35 4.04 -10.65
CA THR A 279 -9.28 5.17 -10.48
C THR A 279 -10.15 5.36 -11.72
N ALA A 280 -9.54 5.35 -12.91
CA ALA A 280 -10.27 5.49 -14.16
C ALA A 280 -11.29 4.36 -14.37
N ARG A 281 -10.90 3.10 -14.11
CA ARG A 281 -11.79 1.93 -14.23
C ARG A 281 -12.94 1.96 -13.25
N LEU A 282 -12.68 2.24 -11.98
CA LEU A 282 -13.73 2.34 -10.98
C LEU A 282 -14.73 3.47 -11.29
N LYS A 283 -14.27 4.61 -11.83
CA LYS A 283 -15.15 5.68 -12.29
C LYS A 283 -16.00 5.28 -13.49
N ALA A 284 -15.47 4.48 -14.39
CA ALA A 284 -16.19 3.98 -15.55
C ALA A 284 -17.15 2.82 -15.24
N GLY A 285 -17.16 2.32 -14.00
CA GLY A 285 -18.01 1.20 -13.59
C GLY A 285 -17.60 -0.16 -14.17
N ILE A 286 -16.31 -0.30 -14.53
CA ILE A 286 -15.74 -1.48 -15.18
C ILE A 286 -14.88 -2.27 -14.20
#